data_cbfe3a10b26071355f361807f6b84a83
#
_entry.id   cbfe3a10b26071355f361807f6b84a83
#
_cell.length_a   1.000
_cell.length_b   1.000
_cell.length_c   1.000
_cell.angle_alpha   90.00
_cell.angle_beta   90.00
_cell.angle_gamma   90.00
#
_symmetry.space_group_name_H-M   'P 1'
#
loop_
_entity.id
_entity.type
_entity.pdbx_description
1 polymer ?
#
loop_
_entity_poly.entity_id
_entity_poly.type
_entity_poly.pdbx_seq_one_letter_code
_entity_poly.pdbx_strand_id
1 'polypeptide(L)'
;MEYQKPFIYIDTNFSPADGLFIKMALDSFDFELVGLSANRSFMSSRAAGENILGLVNNEGLYLSVAKNYDDLESKYDNEIFTAEDDYFEDMDAFENLYDLASDCGRLDIIVSGDLYNIAKACREFEDFTDYIDHIFLLIPDLKDLSKEDLADLDLILSSGIEVFAIDQNFAKNFILEDKDLKNIIKNHPQMEKLLKSYDEEPLIGALLLYLSQRPEAFIFEEAGLKVNFDEKILEKVNSRPKAYLVNKVNEESFYDYLRAILCD
;
A
#
# COMPACT_ATOMS: atom_id res chain seq x y z
N MET A 1 29.84 -7.28 3.49
CA MET A 1 28.44 -7.73 3.51
C MET A 1 27.84 -7.22 2.21
N GLU A 2 27.34 -8.10 1.36
CA GLU A 2 26.53 -7.67 0.22
C GLU A 2 25.28 -6.98 0.80
N TYR A 3 24.94 -5.83 0.26
CA TYR A 3 23.71 -5.11 0.61
C TYR A 3 22.54 -5.91 0.04
N GLN A 4 21.82 -6.60 0.91
CA GLN A 4 20.59 -7.29 0.50
C GLN A 4 19.47 -6.25 0.43
N LYS A 5 18.80 -6.17 -0.73
CA LYS A 5 17.64 -5.30 -0.89
C LYS A 5 16.51 -5.76 0.02
N PRO A 6 15.72 -4.86 0.59
CA PRO A 6 14.52 -5.25 1.33
C PRO A 6 13.51 -5.92 0.40
N PHE A 7 12.79 -6.92 0.90
CA PHE A 7 11.63 -7.50 0.24
C PHE A 7 10.41 -6.66 0.58
N ILE A 8 9.61 -6.30 -0.43
CA ILE A 8 8.39 -5.51 -0.25
C ILE A 8 7.19 -6.27 -0.83
N TYR A 9 6.11 -6.29 -0.05
CA TYR A 9 4.78 -6.68 -0.48
C TYR A 9 3.85 -5.46 -0.46
N ILE A 10 2.98 -5.33 -1.47
CA ILE A 10 2.04 -4.21 -1.58
C ILE A 10 0.62 -4.73 -1.51
N ASP A 11 -0.17 -4.20 -0.56
CA ASP A 11 -1.62 -4.40 -0.47
C ASP A 11 -2.35 -3.10 -0.82
N THR A 12 -3.12 -3.09 -1.91
CA THR A 12 -3.65 -1.85 -2.50
C THR A 12 -5.02 -2.04 -3.14
N ASN A 13 -5.73 -0.95 -3.41
CA ASN A 13 -7.10 -0.95 -3.94
C ASN A 13 -7.23 -0.56 -5.42
N PHE A 14 -6.17 -0.23 -6.10
CA PHE A 14 -6.11 0.18 -7.50
C PHE A 14 -6.97 1.42 -7.86
N SER A 15 -6.88 2.48 -7.08
CA SER A 15 -7.29 3.80 -7.54
C SER A 15 -6.31 4.36 -8.60
N PRO A 16 -6.62 5.47 -9.29
CA PRO A 16 -5.65 6.11 -10.19
C PRO A 16 -4.31 6.45 -9.54
N ALA A 17 -4.31 6.93 -8.29
CA ALA A 17 -3.10 7.19 -7.52
C ALA A 17 -2.36 5.90 -7.14
N ASP A 18 -3.09 4.82 -6.82
CA ASP A 18 -2.48 3.53 -6.52
C ASP A 18 -1.89 2.86 -7.75
N GLY A 19 -2.53 2.97 -8.92
CA GLY A 19 -1.93 2.47 -10.15
C GLY A 19 -0.61 3.18 -10.48
N LEU A 20 -0.50 4.48 -10.18
CA LEU A 20 0.75 5.22 -10.27
C LEU A 20 1.79 4.71 -9.26
N PHE A 21 1.36 4.47 -8.03
CA PHE A 21 2.20 3.89 -6.97
C PHE A 21 2.74 2.51 -7.37
N ILE A 22 1.88 1.62 -7.91
CA ILE A 22 2.31 0.31 -8.39
C ILE A 22 3.36 0.49 -9.51
N LYS A 23 3.12 1.39 -10.47
CA LYS A 23 4.09 1.68 -11.52
C LYS A 23 5.43 2.14 -10.95
N MET A 24 5.43 3.02 -9.95
CA MET A 24 6.66 3.42 -9.26
C MET A 24 7.36 2.22 -8.61
N ALA A 25 6.60 1.31 -7.99
CA ALA A 25 7.16 0.13 -7.36
C ALA A 25 7.76 -0.85 -8.38
N LEU A 26 7.12 -1.02 -9.55
CA LEU A 26 7.62 -1.87 -10.63
C LEU A 26 8.90 -1.31 -11.29
N ASP A 27 9.05 0.01 -11.36
CA ASP A 27 10.21 0.68 -11.95
C ASP A 27 11.38 0.88 -10.96
N SER A 28 11.14 0.67 -9.67
CA SER A 28 12.16 0.89 -8.63
C SER A 28 13.19 -0.23 -8.58
N PHE A 29 14.45 0.14 -8.42
CA PHE A 29 15.57 -0.79 -8.23
C PHE A 29 16.07 -0.84 -6.77
N ASP A 30 15.45 -0.10 -5.86
CA ASP A 30 15.91 0.03 -4.48
C ASP A 30 15.54 -1.16 -3.58
N PHE A 31 14.55 -1.95 -3.99
CA PHE A 31 14.02 -3.12 -3.26
C PHE A 31 13.67 -4.27 -4.21
N GLU A 32 13.22 -5.38 -3.68
CA GLU A 32 12.65 -6.51 -4.40
C GLU A 32 11.15 -6.60 -4.10
N LEU A 33 10.32 -6.30 -5.11
CA LEU A 33 8.88 -6.45 -5.01
C LEU A 33 8.53 -7.92 -5.18
N VAL A 34 8.02 -8.56 -4.12
CA VAL A 34 7.78 -10.00 -4.10
C VAL A 34 6.34 -10.38 -4.41
N GLY A 35 5.39 -9.48 -4.21
CA GLY A 35 3.99 -9.72 -4.51
C GLY A 35 3.12 -8.50 -4.33
N LEU A 36 1.90 -8.60 -4.87
CA LEU A 36 0.86 -7.59 -4.83
C LEU A 36 -0.45 -8.24 -4.42
N SER A 37 -1.26 -7.58 -3.61
CA SER A 37 -2.64 -7.97 -3.38
C SER A 37 -3.62 -6.84 -3.59
N ALA A 38 -4.82 -7.25 -3.99
CA ALA A 38 -5.94 -6.35 -4.17
C ALA A 38 -6.86 -6.38 -2.95
N ASN A 39 -6.98 -5.27 -2.25
CA ASN A 39 -8.03 -5.07 -1.28
C ASN A 39 -9.27 -4.42 -1.92
N ARG A 40 -10.33 -4.16 -1.15
CA ARG A 40 -11.68 -3.81 -1.64
C ARG A 40 -12.14 -2.40 -1.29
N SER A 41 -11.25 -1.40 -1.23
CA SER A 41 -11.71 -0.07 -0.80
C SER A 41 -12.27 0.80 -1.92
N PHE A 42 -11.67 0.83 -3.10
CA PHE A 42 -12.12 1.66 -4.23
C PHE A 42 -12.86 0.83 -5.28
N MET A 43 -12.22 -0.22 -5.81
CA MET A 43 -12.83 -1.24 -6.66
C MET A 43 -13.17 -2.48 -5.83
N SER A 44 -13.93 -3.43 -6.41
CA SER A 44 -13.94 -4.78 -5.89
C SER A 44 -12.52 -5.37 -5.92
N SER A 45 -12.21 -6.26 -5.00
CA SER A 45 -10.90 -6.92 -4.98
C SER A 45 -10.60 -7.63 -6.29
N ARG A 46 -11.64 -8.18 -6.94
CA ARG A 46 -11.53 -8.81 -8.25
C ARG A 46 -11.11 -7.81 -9.33
N ALA A 47 -11.84 -6.70 -9.50
CA ALA A 47 -11.54 -5.71 -10.54
C ALA A 47 -10.19 -5.03 -10.28
N ALA A 48 -9.84 -4.75 -9.03
CA ALA A 48 -8.54 -4.24 -8.64
C ALA A 48 -7.42 -5.23 -9.01
N GLY A 49 -7.58 -6.51 -8.66
CA GLY A 49 -6.63 -7.57 -8.99
C GLY A 49 -6.42 -7.74 -10.50
N GLU A 50 -7.51 -7.74 -11.29
CA GLU A 50 -7.42 -7.82 -12.75
C GLU A 50 -6.64 -6.64 -13.34
N ASN A 51 -6.86 -5.43 -12.85
CA ASN A 51 -6.12 -4.25 -13.28
C ASN A 51 -4.64 -4.27 -12.83
N ILE A 52 -4.35 -4.72 -11.61
CA ILE A 52 -2.98 -4.90 -11.11
C ILE A 52 -2.23 -5.90 -11.99
N LEU A 53 -2.82 -7.07 -12.22
CA LEU A 53 -2.23 -8.11 -13.06
C LEU A 53 -1.99 -7.60 -14.48
N GLY A 54 -2.98 -6.90 -15.06
CA GLY A 54 -2.84 -6.29 -16.38
C GLY A 54 -1.70 -5.26 -16.44
N LEU A 55 -1.54 -4.45 -15.40
CA LEU A 55 -0.42 -3.49 -15.32
C LEU A 55 0.93 -4.22 -15.23
N VAL A 56 1.05 -5.25 -14.39
CA VAL A 56 2.26 -6.08 -14.24
C VAL A 56 2.62 -6.74 -15.57
N ASN A 57 1.64 -7.33 -16.28
CA ASN A 57 1.84 -7.97 -17.58
C ASN A 57 2.30 -6.95 -18.65
N ASN A 58 1.73 -5.74 -18.65
CA ASN A 58 2.13 -4.69 -19.59
C ASN A 58 3.60 -4.24 -19.41
N GLU A 59 4.14 -4.39 -18.20
CA GLU A 59 5.57 -4.17 -17.94
C GLU A 59 6.45 -5.39 -18.27
N GLY A 60 5.86 -6.47 -18.75
CA GLY A 60 6.58 -7.72 -19.07
C GLY A 60 7.13 -8.46 -17.85
N LEU A 61 6.52 -8.23 -16.69
CA LEU A 61 6.91 -8.83 -15.41
C LEU A 61 5.99 -9.99 -15.04
N TYR A 62 6.52 -10.90 -14.23
CA TYR A 62 5.79 -12.02 -13.64
C TYR A 62 5.92 -11.88 -12.12
N LEU A 63 4.88 -11.36 -11.49
CA LEU A 63 4.78 -11.21 -10.04
C LEU A 63 3.55 -11.94 -9.53
N SER A 64 3.63 -12.42 -8.30
CA SER A 64 2.47 -12.93 -7.58
C SER A 64 1.45 -11.81 -7.38
N VAL A 65 0.24 -11.99 -7.87
CA VAL A 65 -0.90 -11.07 -7.68
C VAL A 65 -2.04 -11.87 -7.08
N ALA A 66 -2.47 -11.52 -5.88
CA ALA A 66 -3.56 -12.16 -5.17
C ALA A 66 -4.76 -11.23 -5.00
N LYS A 67 -5.94 -11.81 -4.87
CA LYS A 67 -7.20 -11.10 -4.62
C LYS A 67 -8.04 -11.86 -3.61
N ASN A 68 -9.01 -11.20 -3.00
CA ASN A 68 -9.99 -11.87 -2.15
C ASN A 68 -11.11 -12.46 -2.99
N TYR A 69 -11.65 -13.58 -2.54
CA TYR A 69 -12.78 -14.27 -3.21
C TYR A 69 -14.14 -13.67 -2.85
N ASP A 70 -14.21 -12.79 -1.85
CA ASP A 70 -15.44 -12.10 -1.44
C ASP A 70 -15.79 -11.00 -2.44
N ASP A 71 -16.58 -11.32 -3.45
CA ASP A 71 -17.00 -10.42 -4.52
C ASP A 71 -18.16 -9.51 -4.10
N LEU A 72 -17.83 -8.34 -3.58
CA LEU A 72 -18.75 -7.20 -3.58
C LEU A 72 -18.45 -6.36 -4.82
N GLU A 73 -19.40 -6.28 -5.76
CA GLU A 73 -19.29 -5.39 -6.91
C GLU A 73 -19.19 -3.93 -6.46
N SER A 74 -18.32 -3.17 -7.11
CA SER A 74 -18.22 -1.72 -6.95
C SER A 74 -18.68 -0.99 -8.20
N LYS A 75 -19.26 0.21 -8.03
CA LYS A 75 -19.58 1.10 -9.15
C LYS A 75 -18.36 1.61 -9.93
N TYR A 76 -17.19 1.41 -9.38
CA TYR A 76 -15.90 1.79 -9.99
C TYR A 76 -15.23 0.60 -10.70
N ASP A 77 -15.85 -0.59 -10.68
CA ASP A 77 -15.36 -1.74 -11.38
C ASP A 77 -15.31 -1.48 -12.88
N ASN A 78 -14.13 -1.37 -13.41
CA ASN A 78 -13.89 -1.23 -14.83
C ASN A 78 -12.52 -1.82 -15.19
N GLU A 79 -12.38 -2.27 -16.42
CA GLU A 79 -11.13 -2.77 -16.97
C GLU A 79 -10.32 -1.58 -17.52
N ILE A 80 -9.21 -1.25 -16.88
CA ILE A 80 -8.26 -0.23 -17.33
C ILE A 80 -7.11 -0.90 -18.07
N PHE A 81 -6.58 -1.97 -17.49
CA PHE A 81 -5.54 -2.82 -18.06
C PHE A 81 -6.12 -4.22 -18.31
N THR A 82 -5.81 -4.79 -19.45
CA THR A 82 -6.20 -6.17 -19.78
C THR A 82 -5.07 -7.11 -19.37
N ALA A 83 -5.36 -8.08 -18.52
CA ALA A 83 -4.42 -9.16 -18.26
C ALA A 83 -4.37 -10.10 -19.46
N GLU A 84 -3.15 -10.40 -19.95
CA GLU A 84 -2.96 -11.36 -21.06
C GLU A 84 -3.12 -12.80 -20.61
N ASP A 85 -2.82 -13.08 -19.31
CA ASP A 85 -2.94 -14.39 -18.69
C ASP A 85 -3.72 -14.25 -17.37
N ASP A 86 -4.65 -15.17 -17.11
CA ASP A 86 -5.45 -15.24 -15.88
C ASP A 86 -4.65 -15.91 -14.71
N TYR A 87 -3.38 -15.57 -14.58
CA TYR A 87 -2.54 -16.12 -13.50
C TYR A 87 -2.67 -15.29 -12.24
N PHE A 88 -3.81 -15.46 -11.56
CA PHE A 88 -3.92 -15.12 -10.15
C PHE A 88 -3.40 -16.29 -9.30
N GLU A 89 -2.91 -15.97 -8.12
CA GLU A 89 -2.70 -17.00 -7.12
C GLU A 89 -4.04 -17.67 -6.76
N ASP A 90 -4.03 -19.00 -6.71
CA ASP A 90 -5.22 -19.80 -6.40
C ASP A 90 -5.44 -19.88 -4.87
N MET A 91 -5.32 -18.76 -4.20
CA MET A 91 -5.50 -18.57 -2.76
C MET A 91 -5.95 -17.15 -2.45
N ASP A 92 -6.54 -16.94 -1.28
CA ASP A 92 -6.90 -15.61 -0.79
C ASP A 92 -5.67 -14.73 -0.57
N ALA A 93 -5.82 -13.41 -0.69
CA ALA A 93 -4.74 -12.44 -0.56
C ALA A 93 -3.97 -12.54 0.77
N PHE A 94 -4.66 -12.83 1.89
CA PHE A 94 -4.00 -12.99 3.19
C PHE A 94 -3.17 -14.28 3.30
N GLU A 95 -3.56 -15.36 2.59
CA GLU A 95 -2.81 -16.62 2.53
C GLU A 95 -1.55 -16.43 1.67
N ASN A 96 -1.70 -15.79 0.50
CA ASN A 96 -0.56 -15.45 -0.35
C ASN A 96 0.46 -14.54 0.36
N LEU A 97 -0.03 -13.54 1.10
CA LEU A 97 0.84 -12.70 1.92
C LEU A 97 1.63 -13.51 2.95
N TYR A 98 0.98 -14.45 3.65
CA TYR A 98 1.65 -15.31 4.62
C TYR A 98 2.71 -16.21 3.97
N ASP A 99 2.38 -16.85 2.86
CA ASP A 99 3.30 -17.73 2.14
C ASP A 99 4.56 -16.97 1.70
N LEU A 100 4.39 -15.80 1.07
CA LEU A 100 5.52 -14.96 0.65
C LEU A 100 6.32 -14.43 1.86
N ALA A 101 5.65 -14.04 2.94
CA ALA A 101 6.33 -13.59 4.15
C ALA A 101 7.21 -14.70 4.76
N SER A 102 6.67 -15.93 4.84
CA SER A 102 7.41 -17.09 5.37
C SER A 102 8.60 -17.48 4.49
N ASP A 103 8.45 -17.35 3.16
CA ASP A 103 9.52 -17.64 2.19
C ASP A 103 10.64 -16.58 2.24
N CYS A 104 10.30 -15.31 2.37
CA CYS A 104 11.26 -14.21 2.48
C CYS A 104 11.92 -14.15 3.86
N GLY A 105 11.20 -14.54 4.91
CA GLY A 105 11.65 -14.52 6.31
C GLY A 105 11.74 -13.13 6.94
N ARG A 106 11.77 -12.07 6.14
CA ARG A 106 11.77 -10.64 6.55
C ARG A 106 11.13 -9.83 5.44
N LEU A 107 9.94 -9.30 5.71
CA LEU A 107 9.12 -8.63 4.71
C LEU A 107 8.64 -7.26 5.22
N ASP A 108 8.78 -6.26 4.37
CA ASP A 108 8.12 -4.96 4.54
C ASP A 108 6.78 -4.96 3.80
N ILE A 109 5.72 -4.49 4.45
CA ILE A 109 4.39 -4.41 3.86
C ILE A 109 3.99 -2.94 3.68
N ILE A 110 3.57 -2.56 2.47
CA ILE A 110 2.99 -1.25 2.19
C ILE A 110 1.50 -1.42 1.94
N VAL A 111 0.66 -0.71 2.73
CA VAL A 111 -0.80 -0.80 2.64
C VAL A 111 -1.38 0.57 2.33
N SER A 112 -1.92 0.75 1.14
CA SER A 112 -2.58 2.00 0.73
C SER A 112 -4.11 1.97 0.85
N GLY A 113 -4.69 0.79 1.15
CA GLY A 113 -6.12 0.57 1.28
C GLY A 113 -6.58 0.14 2.67
N ASP A 114 -7.58 -0.75 2.75
CA ASP A 114 -8.03 -1.33 4.01
C ASP A 114 -6.99 -2.31 4.59
N LEU A 115 -7.14 -2.64 5.87
CA LEU A 115 -6.18 -3.47 6.60
C LEU A 115 -6.62 -4.94 6.73
N TYR A 116 -7.68 -5.33 6.03
CA TYR A 116 -8.31 -6.64 6.18
C TYR A 116 -7.34 -7.80 5.96
N ASN A 117 -6.55 -7.76 4.87
CA ASN A 117 -5.65 -8.87 4.52
C ASN A 117 -4.58 -9.08 5.59
N ILE A 118 -3.96 -8.00 6.07
CA ILE A 118 -2.91 -8.07 7.09
C ILE A 118 -3.50 -8.52 8.44
N ALA A 119 -4.63 -7.93 8.83
CA ALA A 119 -5.29 -8.28 10.08
C ALA A 119 -5.80 -9.73 10.06
N LYS A 120 -6.26 -10.24 8.90
CA LYS A 120 -6.67 -11.63 8.75
C LYS A 120 -5.46 -12.56 8.82
N ALA A 121 -4.33 -12.23 8.17
CA ALA A 121 -3.10 -12.99 8.32
C ALA A 121 -2.63 -13.07 9.79
N CYS A 122 -2.67 -11.95 10.53
CA CYS A 122 -2.38 -11.95 11.96
C CYS A 122 -3.30 -12.84 12.83
N ARG A 123 -4.54 -13.06 12.39
CA ARG A 123 -5.50 -13.90 13.13
C ARG A 123 -5.37 -15.39 12.81
N GLU A 124 -5.10 -15.70 11.55
CA GLU A 124 -5.09 -17.07 11.04
C GLU A 124 -3.73 -17.77 11.23
N PHE A 125 -2.63 -17.01 11.25
CA PHE A 125 -1.27 -17.55 11.34
C PHE A 125 -0.54 -16.99 12.56
N GLU A 126 -0.30 -17.83 13.56
CA GLU A 126 0.28 -17.44 14.86
C GLU A 126 1.71 -16.85 14.73
N ASP A 127 2.46 -17.28 13.72
CA ASP A 127 3.85 -16.89 13.46
C ASP A 127 4.00 -15.82 12.38
N PHE A 128 2.91 -15.32 11.80
CA PHE A 128 2.95 -14.31 10.74
C PHE A 128 3.79 -13.08 11.11
N THR A 129 3.62 -12.62 12.35
CA THR A 129 4.35 -11.42 12.83
C THR A 129 5.85 -11.61 12.93
N ASP A 130 6.34 -12.85 13.00
CA ASP A 130 7.78 -13.16 13.08
C ASP A 130 8.49 -12.95 11.72
N TYR A 131 7.73 -12.93 10.61
CA TYR A 131 8.24 -12.73 9.25
C TYR A 131 8.17 -11.30 8.75
N ILE A 132 7.54 -10.38 9.51
CA ILE A 132 7.32 -9.00 9.10
C ILE A 132 8.28 -8.06 9.84
N ASP A 133 9.07 -7.30 9.08
CA ASP A 133 9.92 -6.27 9.66
C ASP A 133 9.14 -4.99 9.93
N HIS A 134 8.45 -4.46 8.91
CA HIS A 134 7.73 -3.20 9.02
C HIS A 134 6.39 -3.23 8.30
N ILE A 135 5.44 -2.45 8.80
CA ILE A 135 4.20 -2.12 8.10
C ILE A 135 4.14 -0.61 7.89
N PHE A 136 4.01 -0.20 6.62
CA PHE A 136 3.79 1.19 6.22
C PHE A 136 2.33 1.36 5.83
N LEU A 137 1.58 2.18 6.57
CA LEU A 137 0.13 2.27 6.39
C LEU A 137 -0.40 3.70 6.46
N LEU A 138 -1.59 3.89 5.91
CA LEU A 138 -2.40 5.08 6.13
C LEU A 138 -3.28 4.89 7.37
N ILE A 139 -3.36 5.91 8.23
CA ILE A 139 -4.41 6.03 9.22
C ILE A 139 -5.51 6.91 8.63
N PRO A 140 -6.67 6.34 8.26
CA PRO A 140 -7.79 7.10 7.73
C PRO A 140 -8.52 7.90 8.82
N ASP A 141 -9.54 8.71 8.45
CA ASP A 141 -10.43 9.27 9.47
C ASP A 141 -11.21 8.13 10.14
N LEU A 142 -10.94 7.89 11.42
CA LEU A 142 -11.53 6.77 12.15
C LEU A 142 -13.06 6.85 12.26
N LYS A 143 -13.63 8.04 12.07
CA LYS A 143 -15.09 8.25 12.08
C LYS A 143 -15.78 7.56 10.93
N ASP A 144 -15.10 7.41 9.81
CA ASP A 144 -15.61 6.78 8.59
C ASP A 144 -15.48 5.26 8.63
N LEU A 145 -14.69 4.72 9.57
CA LEU A 145 -14.44 3.29 9.67
C LEU A 145 -15.60 2.52 10.31
N SER A 146 -15.80 1.29 9.84
CA SER A 146 -16.65 0.29 10.50
C SER A 146 -16.03 -0.16 11.83
N LYS A 147 -16.78 -0.96 12.61
CA LYS A 147 -16.21 -1.54 13.83
C LYS A 147 -15.15 -2.59 13.54
N GLU A 148 -15.32 -3.31 12.45
CA GLU A 148 -14.40 -4.32 11.95
C GLU A 148 -13.07 -3.66 11.53
N ASP A 149 -13.11 -2.58 10.74
CA ASP A 149 -11.91 -1.86 10.31
C ASP A 149 -11.15 -1.24 11.50
N LEU A 150 -11.89 -0.72 12.49
CA LEU A 150 -11.29 -0.23 13.74
C LEU A 150 -10.59 -1.36 14.52
N ALA A 151 -11.20 -2.56 14.53
CA ALA A 151 -10.61 -3.73 15.19
C ALA A 151 -9.35 -4.23 14.44
N ASP A 152 -9.36 -4.17 13.12
CA ASP A 152 -8.21 -4.51 12.28
C ASP A 152 -7.04 -3.55 12.54
N LEU A 153 -7.31 -2.25 12.59
CA LEU A 153 -6.30 -1.25 12.92
C LEU A 153 -5.74 -1.45 14.35
N ASP A 154 -6.62 -1.68 15.35
CA ASP A 154 -6.17 -1.90 16.74
C ASP A 154 -5.35 -3.18 16.88
N LEU A 155 -5.68 -4.22 16.13
CA LEU A 155 -4.92 -5.48 16.08
C LEU A 155 -3.50 -5.23 15.55
N ILE A 156 -3.36 -4.56 14.41
CA ILE A 156 -2.06 -4.27 13.79
C ILE A 156 -1.21 -3.40 14.71
N LEU A 157 -1.79 -2.33 15.30
CA LEU A 157 -1.08 -1.47 16.26
C LEU A 157 -0.69 -2.18 17.57
N SER A 158 -1.23 -3.38 17.82
CA SER A 158 -0.89 -4.19 19.01
C SER A 158 -0.08 -5.46 18.69
N SER A 159 0.16 -5.74 17.43
CA SER A 159 0.82 -6.98 16.97
C SER A 159 2.28 -7.14 17.41
N GLY A 160 2.95 -6.03 17.70
CA GLY A 160 4.39 -6.01 17.98
C GLY A 160 5.25 -5.74 16.75
N ILE A 161 4.68 -5.75 15.56
CA ILE A 161 5.36 -5.33 14.32
C ILE A 161 5.64 -3.83 14.39
N GLU A 162 6.76 -3.40 13.83
CA GLU A 162 7.11 -1.98 13.74
C GLU A 162 6.24 -1.28 12.69
N VAL A 163 5.41 -0.31 13.13
CA VAL A 163 4.42 0.35 12.27
C VAL A 163 4.84 1.79 11.99
N PHE A 164 4.94 2.15 10.71
CA PHE A 164 5.11 3.51 10.22
C PHE A 164 3.80 4.00 9.61
N ALA A 165 3.26 5.07 10.13
CA ALA A 165 1.92 5.51 9.77
C ALA A 165 1.87 6.96 9.32
N ILE A 166 1.09 7.19 8.25
CA ILE A 166 0.77 8.52 7.72
C ILE A 166 -0.71 8.80 8.02
N ASP A 167 -1.00 9.95 8.63
CA ASP A 167 -2.37 10.39 8.84
C ASP A 167 -2.99 10.90 7.54
N GLN A 168 -4.27 10.59 7.29
CA GLN A 168 -4.99 11.00 6.09
C GLN A 168 -4.99 12.53 5.89
N ASN A 169 -5.10 13.31 6.98
CA ASN A 169 -5.07 14.77 6.86
C ASN A 169 -3.70 15.30 6.47
N PHE A 170 -2.63 14.57 6.80
CA PHE A 170 -1.29 14.87 6.31
C PHE A 170 -1.17 14.50 4.83
N ALA A 171 -1.57 13.29 4.46
CA ALA A 171 -1.43 12.75 3.09
C ALA A 171 -2.20 13.53 2.03
N LYS A 172 -3.37 14.09 2.36
CA LYS A 172 -4.26 14.81 1.41
C LYS A 172 -3.62 16.00 0.69
N ASN A 173 -2.50 16.51 1.18
CA ASN A 173 -1.80 17.64 0.55
C ASN A 173 -0.85 17.20 -0.58
N PHE A 174 -0.58 15.90 -0.70
CA PHE A 174 0.32 15.34 -1.70
C PHE A 174 -0.49 14.89 -2.92
N ILE A 175 -0.62 15.76 -3.89
CA ILE A 175 -1.33 15.54 -5.16
C ILE A 175 -0.37 15.70 -6.33
N LEU A 176 -0.71 15.07 -7.46
CA LEU A 176 0.06 15.19 -8.68
C LEU A 176 -0.26 16.50 -9.40
N GLU A 177 0.76 17.29 -9.72
CA GLU A 177 0.60 18.51 -10.51
C GLU A 177 0.33 18.19 -11.99
N ASP A 178 -0.46 19.02 -12.67
CA ASP A 178 -0.76 18.92 -14.11
C ASP A 178 0.50 18.73 -14.97
N LYS A 179 1.61 19.36 -14.60
CA LYS A 179 2.88 19.27 -15.31
C LYS A 179 3.46 17.86 -15.21
N ASP A 180 3.47 17.30 -14.01
CA ASP A 180 4.01 15.97 -13.74
C ASP A 180 3.12 14.91 -14.38
N LEU A 181 1.78 15.06 -14.29
CA LEU A 181 0.81 14.22 -14.97
C LEU A 181 1.08 14.12 -16.48
N LYS A 182 1.28 15.26 -17.15
CA LYS A 182 1.58 15.30 -18.59
C LYS A 182 2.92 14.65 -18.93
N ASN A 183 3.93 14.81 -18.09
CA ASN A 183 5.24 14.19 -18.29
C ASN A 183 5.16 12.67 -18.12
N ILE A 184 4.45 12.20 -17.10
CA ILE A 184 4.25 10.77 -16.86
C ILE A 184 3.52 10.12 -18.03
N ILE A 185 2.41 10.70 -18.51
CA ILE A 185 1.68 10.18 -19.68
C ILE A 185 2.58 10.15 -20.93
N LYS A 186 3.44 11.14 -21.11
CA LYS A 186 4.37 11.18 -22.23
C LYS A 186 5.40 10.06 -22.18
N ASN A 187 5.94 9.75 -21.00
CA ASN A 187 6.96 8.72 -20.81
C ASN A 187 6.36 7.32 -20.69
N HIS A 188 5.14 7.22 -20.15
CA HIS A 188 4.38 5.98 -19.94
C HIS A 188 3.01 6.06 -20.63
N PRO A 189 2.93 6.00 -21.98
CA PRO A 189 1.65 6.14 -22.71
C PRO A 189 0.60 5.10 -22.31
N GLN A 190 1.02 3.92 -21.86
CA GLN A 190 0.13 2.88 -21.33
C GLN A 190 -0.66 3.31 -20.10
N MET A 191 -0.15 4.26 -19.31
CA MET A 191 -0.82 4.83 -18.14
C MET A 191 -1.87 5.89 -18.48
N GLU A 192 -1.98 6.32 -19.75
CA GLU A 192 -2.85 7.44 -20.15
C GLU A 192 -4.32 7.20 -19.78
N LYS A 193 -4.83 5.96 -19.96
CA LYS A 193 -6.23 5.63 -19.64
C LYS A 193 -6.51 5.76 -18.14
N LEU A 194 -5.60 5.28 -17.31
CA LEU A 194 -5.68 5.38 -15.85
C LEU A 194 -5.59 6.85 -15.41
N LEU A 195 -4.57 7.56 -15.87
CA LEU A 195 -4.27 8.91 -15.39
C LEU A 195 -5.26 9.98 -15.91
N LYS A 196 -6.02 9.71 -16.96
CA LYS A 196 -7.16 10.55 -17.37
C LYS A 196 -8.30 10.54 -16.35
N SER A 197 -8.41 9.53 -15.51
CA SER A 197 -9.38 9.45 -14.42
C SER A 197 -8.84 9.96 -13.08
N TYR A 198 -7.59 10.43 -13.04
CA TYR A 198 -7.01 11.04 -11.86
C TYR A 198 -7.67 12.40 -11.59
N ASP A 199 -8.24 12.56 -10.40
CA ASP A 199 -9.00 13.76 -9.98
C ASP A 199 -8.43 14.27 -8.63
N GLU A 200 -7.21 14.80 -8.66
CA GLU A 200 -6.52 15.36 -7.47
C GLU A 200 -6.51 14.40 -6.25
N GLU A 201 -6.49 13.12 -6.52
CA GLU A 201 -6.43 12.09 -5.49
C GLU A 201 -5.07 12.13 -4.76
N PRO A 202 -5.04 12.00 -3.42
CA PRO A 202 -3.78 11.98 -2.68
C PRO A 202 -2.89 10.82 -3.08
N LEU A 203 -1.60 11.08 -3.24
CA LEU A 203 -0.56 10.10 -3.61
C LEU A 203 -0.13 9.23 -2.41
N ILE A 204 -1.09 8.60 -1.73
CA ILE A 204 -0.87 7.87 -0.48
C ILE A 204 0.15 6.75 -0.66
N GLY A 205 -0.08 5.85 -1.62
CA GLY A 205 0.79 4.71 -1.87
C GLY A 205 2.21 5.15 -2.26
N ALA A 206 2.34 6.18 -3.11
CA ALA A 206 3.64 6.74 -3.48
C ALA A 206 4.38 7.36 -2.28
N LEU A 207 3.65 8.02 -1.37
CA LEU A 207 4.23 8.60 -0.16
C LEU A 207 4.67 7.51 0.83
N LEU A 208 3.90 6.42 0.97
CA LEU A 208 4.26 5.25 1.77
C LEU A 208 5.48 4.53 1.19
N LEU A 209 5.57 4.40 -0.14
CA LEU A 209 6.75 3.85 -0.81
C LEU A 209 7.99 4.73 -0.55
N TYR A 210 7.84 6.04 -0.67
CA TYR A 210 8.94 6.96 -0.37
C TYR A 210 9.37 6.85 1.10
N LEU A 211 8.42 6.71 2.03
CA LEU A 211 8.68 6.51 3.44
C LEU A 211 9.47 5.23 3.71
N SER A 212 9.12 4.13 3.05
CA SER A 212 9.82 2.85 3.21
C SER A 212 11.27 2.90 2.69
N GLN A 213 11.53 3.72 1.65
CA GLN A 213 12.84 3.80 1.02
C GLN A 213 13.74 4.93 1.55
N ARG A 214 13.15 5.98 2.10
CA ARG A 214 13.85 7.19 2.56
C ARG A 214 13.31 7.69 3.91
N PRO A 215 13.31 6.85 4.95
CA PRO A 215 12.75 7.24 6.25
C PRO A 215 13.45 8.48 6.84
N GLU A 216 14.71 8.73 6.48
CA GLU A 216 15.46 9.92 6.89
C GLU A 216 14.90 11.26 6.36
N ALA A 217 14.04 11.21 5.33
CA ALA A 217 13.33 12.40 4.81
C ALA A 217 12.14 12.81 5.68
N PHE A 218 11.80 12.01 6.69
CA PHE A 218 10.62 12.18 7.53
C PHE A 218 10.99 12.53 8.98
N ILE A 219 10.10 13.24 9.64
CA ILE A 219 10.14 13.45 11.09
C ILE A 219 8.96 12.71 11.71
N PHE A 220 9.26 11.86 12.68
CA PHE A 220 8.28 11.01 13.35
C PHE A 220 7.97 11.48 14.76
N GLU A 221 6.77 11.17 15.20
CA GLU A 221 6.41 11.04 16.59
C GLU A 221 6.27 9.56 16.95
N GLU A 222 6.97 9.11 17.97
CA GLU A 222 6.94 7.75 18.48
C GLU A 222 5.94 7.62 19.61
N ALA A 223 4.91 6.80 19.45
CA ALA A 223 3.87 6.62 20.46
C ALA A 223 3.29 5.21 20.43
N GLY A 224 2.97 4.64 21.59
CA GLY A 224 2.07 3.50 21.67
C GLY A 224 0.65 3.96 21.37
N LEU A 225 -0.04 3.29 20.42
CA LEU A 225 -1.36 3.70 19.97
C LEU A 225 -2.41 2.65 20.33
N LYS A 226 -3.61 3.11 20.66
CA LYS A 226 -4.79 2.29 20.91
C LYS A 226 -6.01 2.94 20.27
N VAL A 227 -6.87 2.15 19.64
CA VAL A 227 -8.16 2.63 19.13
C VAL A 227 -9.16 2.75 20.26
N ASN A 228 -9.74 3.92 20.44
CA ASN A 228 -10.95 4.12 21.23
C ASN A 228 -12.17 3.93 20.33
N PHE A 229 -12.85 2.79 20.49
CA PHE A 229 -13.98 2.39 19.63
C PHE A 229 -15.22 3.27 19.81
N ASP A 230 -15.43 3.82 20.99
CA ASP A 230 -16.62 4.63 21.28
C ASP A 230 -16.49 6.05 20.71
N GLU A 231 -15.32 6.66 20.88
CA GLU A 231 -15.03 8.01 20.38
C GLU A 231 -14.47 8.02 18.95
N LYS A 232 -14.07 6.85 18.43
CA LYS A 232 -13.40 6.67 17.15
C LYS A 232 -12.19 7.60 16.98
N ILE A 233 -11.27 7.50 17.95
CA ILE A 233 -10.00 8.25 17.95
C ILE A 233 -8.84 7.31 18.30
N LEU A 234 -7.61 7.76 18.00
CA LEU A 234 -6.39 7.13 18.52
C LEU A 234 -5.98 7.76 19.83
N GLU A 235 -5.82 6.92 20.83
CA GLU A 235 -5.28 7.31 22.14
C GLU A 235 -3.80 6.93 22.23
N LYS A 236 -2.98 7.82 22.80
CA LYS A 236 -1.58 7.52 23.10
C LYS A 236 -1.51 6.81 24.45
N VAL A 237 -0.95 5.61 24.47
CA VAL A 237 -0.85 4.77 25.66
C VAL A 237 0.55 4.15 25.78
N ASN A 238 1.10 4.10 26.99
CA ASN A 238 2.46 3.57 27.23
C ASN A 238 2.54 2.03 27.23
N SER A 239 1.39 1.36 27.25
CA SER A 239 1.31 -0.11 27.38
C SER A 239 1.28 -0.85 26.01
N ARG A 240 1.32 -0.13 24.91
CA ARG A 240 1.30 -0.67 23.54
C ARG A 240 2.69 -0.61 22.91
N PRO A 241 2.96 -1.47 21.91
CA PRO A 241 4.11 -1.29 21.03
C PRO A 241 4.12 0.12 20.43
N LYS A 242 5.30 0.59 20.08
CA LYS A 242 5.45 1.92 19.53
C LYS A 242 5.18 1.88 18.02
N ALA A 243 4.40 2.87 17.56
CA ALA A 243 4.25 3.21 16.16
C ALA A 243 4.93 4.56 15.89
N TYR A 244 5.35 4.76 14.65
CA TYR A 244 6.01 5.96 14.17
C TYR A 244 5.04 6.76 13.31
N LEU A 245 4.48 7.83 13.89
CA LEU A 245 3.56 8.73 13.19
C LEU A 245 4.33 9.81 12.45
N VAL A 246 4.10 9.94 11.17
CA VAL A 246 4.70 11.00 10.35
C VAL A 246 4.12 12.37 10.73
N ASN A 247 5.00 13.27 11.15
CA ASN A 247 4.65 14.67 11.45
C ASN A 247 5.08 15.63 10.34
N LYS A 248 6.14 15.29 9.61
CA LYS A 248 6.69 16.13 8.55
C LYS A 248 7.48 15.28 7.55
N VAL A 249 7.50 15.73 6.31
CA VAL A 249 8.34 15.19 5.23
C VAL A 249 9.01 16.36 4.49
N ASN A 250 10.12 16.08 3.84
CA ASN A 250 10.67 17.00 2.83
C ASN A 250 9.89 16.82 1.53
N GLU A 251 8.93 17.73 1.27
CA GLU A 251 8.03 17.66 0.11
C GLU A 251 8.78 17.73 -1.22
N GLU A 252 9.79 18.59 -1.34
CA GLU A 252 10.60 18.73 -2.55
C GLU A 252 11.31 17.40 -2.88
N SER A 253 11.91 16.78 -1.88
CA SER A 253 12.58 15.49 -2.05
C SER A 253 11.61 14.36 -2.41
N PHE A 254 10.36 14.39 -1.92
CA PHE A 254 9.32 13.44 -2.34
C PHE A 254 8.99 13.58 -3.82
N TYR A 255 8.72 14.81 -4.29
CA TYR A 255 8.39 15.03 -5.70
C TYR A 255 9.59 14.78 -6.61
N ASP A 256 10.81 15.05 -6.17
CA ASP A 256 12.02 14.70 -6.92
C ASP A 256 12.20 13.18 -7.03
N TYR A 257 11.92 12.42 -5.96
CA TYR A 257 11.91 10.95 -5.98
C TYR A 257 10.88 10.42 -6.98
N LEU A 258 9.64 10.94 -6.94
CA LEU A 258 8.57 10.56 -7.86
C LEU A 258 8.98 10.84 -9.33
N ARG A 259 9.52 12.02 -9.60
CA ARG A 259 9.96 12.42 -10.94
C ARG A 259 11.12 11.58 -11.44
N ALA A 260 12.08 11.26 -10.59
CA ALA A 260 13.22 10.42 -10.95
C ALA A 260 12.81 9.01 -11.39
N ILE A 261 11.71 8.48 -10.85
CA ILE A 261 11.21 7.15 -11.25
C ILE A 261 10.31 7.24 -12.48
N LEU A 262 9.42 8.24 -12.57
CA LEU A 262 8.35 8.26 -13.57
C LEU A 262 8.59 9.22 -14.74
N CYS A 263 9.51 10.18 -14.61
CA CYS A 263 9.71 11.23 -15.62
C CYS A 263 11.09 11.18 -16.30
N ASP A 264 12.06 10.47 -15.76
CA ASP A 264 13.39 10.30 -16.31
C ASP A 264 13.53 9.02 -17.11
#